data_277b625de1d11279420fbcefec5fb095
#
_entry.id   277b625de1d11279420fbcefec5fb095
#
_cell.length_a   1.000
_cell.length_b   1.000
_cell.length_c   1.000
_cell.angle_alpha   90.00
_cell.angle_beta   90.00
_cell.angle_gamma   90.00
#
_symmetry.space_group_name_H-M   'P 1'
#
loop_
_entity.id
_entity.type
_entity.pdbx_description
1 polymer ?
#
loop_
_entity_poly.entity_id
_entity_poly.type
_entity_poly.pdbx_seq_one_letter_code
_entity_poly.pdbx_strand_id
1 'polypeptide(L)'
;MKTYTKEELKTVLEKHYKHLAGDVNGELANLKGAYLKGAYLKGANLKGAYLKGAYLEGANLYGANLKGAYLEGANLYGANLEGAYLPHFQICPEEGSFIAWKKVKGGVVKLLVPAEAKRTSSLVGRKCRAEFAVVIEGSGISTHDGKTEYKPGVTVYPDKFDDDIRVECTSGIHFFITRKEAEEY
;
A
#
# COMPACT_ATOMS: atom_id res chain seq x y z
N MET A 1 13.12 17.30 -2.23
CA MET A 1 12.74 16.18 -3.13
C MET A 1 13.89 15.99 -4.12
N LYS A 2 14.43 14.78 -4.23
CA LYS A 2 15.55 14.50 -5.15
C LYS A 2 15.01 14.06 -6.52
N THR A 3 15.40 14.79 -7.55
CA THR A 3 15.14 14.42 -8.95
C THR A 3 16.36 13.73 -9.53
N TYR A 4 16.14 12.87 -10.49
CA TYR A 4 17.21 12.15 -11.19
C TYR A 4 17.08 12.39 -12.70
N THR A 5 18.18 12.71 -13.35
CA THR A 5 18.28 12.58 -14.80
C THR A 5 18.25 11.11 -15.18
N LYS A 6 18.01 10.80 -16.46
CA LYS A 6 18.04 9.40 -16.95
C LYS A 6 19.40 8.74 -16.69
N GLU A 7 20.49 9.46 -16.86
CA GLU A 7 21.85 8.96 -16.65
C GLU A 7 22.15 8.70 -15.17
N GLU A 8 21.72 9.60 -14.28
CA GLU A 8 21.88 9.40 -12.84
C GLU A 8 21.07 8.20 -12.35
N LEU A 9 19.82 8.06 -12.82
CA LEU A 9 18.98 6.89 -12.45
C LEU A 9 19.62 5.60 -12.97
N LYS A 10 20.13 5.59 -14.20
CA LYS A 10 20.85 4.46 -14.78
C LYS A 10 22.05 4.08 -13.91
N THR A 11 22.86 5.06 -13.50
CA THR A 11 24.02 4.85 -12.62
C THR A 11 23.59 4.22 -11.27
N VAL A 12 22.49 4.70 -10.66
CA VAL A 12 21.95 4.12 -9.42
C VAL A 12 21.56 2.67 -9.63
N LEU A 13 20.88 2.35 -10.74
CA LEU A 13 20.47 0.98 -11.05
C LEU A 13 21.65 0.06 -11.35
N GLU A 14 22.68 0.54 -12.02
CA GLU A 14 23.91 -0.23 -12.28
C GLU A 14 24.65 -0.56 -10.98
N LYS A 15 24.80 0.41 -10.06
CA LYS A 15 25.38 0.18 -8.74
C LYS A 15 24.56 -0.79 -7.93
N HIS A 16 23.24 -0.68 -7.99
CA HIS A 16 22.34 -1.61 -7.33
C HIS A 16 22.46 -3.03 -7.88
N TYR A 17 22.56 -3.19 -9.20
CA TYR A 17 22.82 -4.48 -9.83
C TYR A 17 24.12 -5.11 -9.33
N LYS A 18 25.21 -4.33 -9.27
CA LYS A 18 26.49 -4.75 -8.69
C LYS A 18 26.34 -5.19 -7.24
N HIS A 19 25.62 -4.43 -6.41
CA HIS A 19 25.35 -4.78 -5.03
C HIS A 19 24.65 -6.14 -4.92
N LEU A 20 23.62 -6.39 -5.73
CA LEU A 20 22.90 -7.66 -5.72
C LEU A 20 23.75 -8.85 -6.20
N ALA A 21 24.78 -8.57 -6.98
CA ALA A 21 25.78 -9.55 -7.44
C ALA A 21 26.93 -9.77 -6.44
N GLY A 22 26.95 -9.05 -5.30
CA GLY A 22 28.01 -9.14 -4.28
C GLY A 22 29.29 -8.37 -4.65
N ASP A 23 29.27 -7.48 -5.65
CA ASP A 23 30.42 -6.64 -6.02
C ASP A 23 30.67 -5.58 -4.93
N VAL A 24 31.92 -5.43 -4.53
CA VAL A 24 32.36 -4.47 -3.49
C VAL A 24 32.10 -3.01 -3.86
N ASN A 25 31.97 -2.70 -5.15
CA ASN A 25 31.64 -1.37 -5.68
C ASN A 25 30.11 -1.19 -5.89
N GLY A 26 29.31 -2.18 -5.48
CA GLY A 26 27.86 -2.13 -5.56
C GLY A 26 27.27 -1.35 -4.39
N GLU A 27 26.20 -0.60 -4.67
CA GLU A 27 25.45 0.14 -3.63
C GLU A 27 23.96 -0.18 -3.75
N LEU A 28 23.31 -0.45 -2.61
CA LEU A 28 21.85 -0.62 -2.57
C LEU A 28 21.16 0.68 -3.03
N ALA A 29 20.22 0.58 -3.97
CA ALA A 29 19.53 1.75 -4.49
C ALA A 29 18.76 2.47 -3.38
N ASN A 30 19.16 3.72 -3.09
CA ASN A 30 18.46 4.60 -2.16
C ASN A 30 17.69 5.67 -2.94
N LEU A 31 16.42 5.40 -3.18
CA LEU A 31 15.49 6.24 -3.92
C LEU A 31 14.37 6.80 -3.00
N LYS A 32 14.66 6.94 -1.69
CA LYS A 32 13.71 7.53 -0.72
C LYS A 32 13.31 8.93 -1.13
N GLY A 33 11.99 9.19 -1.20
CA GLY A 33 11.43 10.48 -1.59
C GLY A 33 11.83 10.97 -2.98
N ALA A 34 12.37 10.09 -3.83
CA ALA A 34 12.81 10.43 -5.18
C ALA A 34 11.62 10.79 -6.07
N TYR A 35 11.80 11.79 -6.93
CA TYR A 35 10.83 12.12 -7.96
C TYR A 35 11.07 11.26 -9.19
N LEU A 36 10.24 10.24 -9.36
CA LEU A 36 10.34 9.23 -10.42
C LEU A 36 9.03 9.15 -11.24
N LYS A 37 8.25 10.24 -11.24
CA LYS A 37 7.01 10.33 -12.01
C LYS A 37 7.27 10.06 -13.49
N GLY A 38 6.53 9.07 -14.06
CA GLY A 38 6.68 8.65 -15.44
C GLY A 38 8.02 7.97 -15.76
N ALA A 39 8.84 7.64 -14.75
CA ALA A 39 10.15 7.03 -14.99
C ALA A 39 10.03 5.68 -15.72
N TYR A 40 10.94 5.41 -16.65
CA TYR A 40 11.01 4.15 -17.37
C TYR A 40 11.88 3.16 -16.58
N LEU A 41 11.22 2.29 -15.83
CA LEU A 41 11.81 1.26 -14.95
C LEU A 41 11.43 -0.16 -15.39
N LYS A 42 11.03 -0.33 -16.66
CA LYS A 42 10.67 -1.63 -17.22
C LYS A 42 11.79 -2.65 -17.02
N GLY A 43 11.46 -3.79 -16.39
CA GLY A 43 12.40 -4.87 -16.11
C GLY A 43 13.51 -4.53 -15.12
N ALA A 44 13.47 -3.36 -14.48
CA ALA A 44 14.50 -2.96 -13.51
C ALA A 44 14.54 -3.93 -12.32
N ASN A 45 15.76 -4.32 -11.92
CA ASN A 45 15.93 -5.08 -10.68
C ASN A 45 16.06 -4.09 -9.50
N LEU A 46 14.98 -3.95 -8.74
CA LEU A 46 14.87 -3.08 -7.56
C LEU A 46 14.71 -3.90 -6.26
N LYS A 47 15.17 -5.17 -6.27
CA LYS A 47 15.07 -6.07 -5.10
C LYS A 47 15.72 -5.42 -3.88
N GLY A 48 14.93 -5.24 -2.80
CA GLY A 48 15.39 -4.64 -1.54
C GLY A 48 15.70 -3.14 -1.61
N ALA A 49 15.42 -2.45 -2.72
CA ALA A 49 15.68 -1.01 -2.87
C ALA A 49 14.84 -0.17 -1.89
N TYR A 50 15.38 0.96 -1.45
CA TYR A 50 14.67 1.92 -0.61
C TYR A 50 13.87 2.88 -1.49
N LEU A 51 12.55 2.73 -1.52
CA LEU A 51 11.59 3.55 -2.28
C LEU A 51 10.57 4.26 -1.38
N LYS A 52 10.81 4.26 -0.06
CA LYS A 52 9.91 4.92 0.91
C LYS A 52 9.62 6.36 0.51
N GLY A 53 8.33 6.71 0.37
CA GLY A 53 7.88 8.05 0.00
C GLY A 53 8.27 8.48 -1.42
N ALA A 54 8.72 7.60 -2.30
CA ALA A 54 9.04 7.93 -3.67
C ALA A 54 7.79 8.29 -4.49
N TYR A 55 7.92 9.24 -5.41
CA TYR A 55 6.86 9.66 -6.33
C TYR A 55 6.99 8.87 -7.63
N LEU A 56 6.18 7.85 -7.81
CA LEU A 56 6.21 6.89 -8.93
C LEU A 56 4.94 6.97 -9.81
N GLU A 57 4.21 8.09 -9.74
CA GLU A 57 2.98 8.25 -10.53
C GLU A 57 3.26 8.02 -12.01
N GLY A 58 2.48 7.12 -12.61
CA GLY A 58 2.59 6.77 -14.03
C GLY A 58 3.93 6.14 -14.43
N ALA A 59 4.79 5.74 -13.48
CA ALA A 59 6.04 5.07 -13.81
C ALA A 59 5.79 3.72 -14.49
N ASN A 60 6.63 3.38 -15.47
CA ASN A 60 6.59 2.07 -16.10
C ASN A 60 7.49 1.08 -15.34
N LEU A 61 6.87 0.23 -14.53
CA LEU A 61 7.49 -0.83 -13.74
C LEU A 61 7.16 -2.24 -14.31
N TYR A 62 6.74 -2.32 -15.58
CA TYR A 62 6.42 -3.59 -16.23
C TYR A 62 7.56 -4.59 -16.05
N GLY A 63 7.26 -5.77 -15.48
CA GLY A 63 8.23 -6.83 -15.24
C GLY A 63 9.37 -6.49 -14.28
N ALA A 64 9.31 -5.37 -13.56
CA ALA A 64 10.34 -4.99 -12.58
C ALA A 64 10.35 -5.95 -11.38
N ASN A 65 11.53 -6.17 -10.80
CA ASN A 65 11.67 -6.95 -9.58
C ASN A 65 11.70 -6.03 -8.36
N LEU A 66 10.59 -5.97 -7.64
CA LEU A 66 10.42 -5.19 -6.40
C LEU A 66 10.42 -6.06 -5.13
N LYS A 67 10.80 -7.35 -5.22
CA LYS A 67 10.83 -8.25 -4.04
C LYS A 67 11.63 -7.63 -2.90
N GLY A 68 11.01 -7.50 -1.73
CA GLY A 68 11.62 -6.91 -0.54
C GLY A 68 11.95 -5.42 -0.64
N ALA A 69 11.52 -4.72 -1.68
CA ALA A 69 11.66 -3.26 -1.76
C ALA A 69 10.77 -2.58 -0.70
N TYR A 70 11.26 -1.47 -0.16
CA TYR A 70 10.56 -0.67 0.87
C TYR A 70 9.75 0.43 0.18
N LEU A 71 8.44 0.26 0.10
CA LEU A 71 7.51 1.13 -0.63
C LEU A 71 6.60 1.97 0.27
N GLU A 72 6.81 1.99 1.59
CA GLU A 72 5.94 2.70 2.53
C GLU A 72 5.80 4.17 2.16
N GLY A 73 4.56 4.61 2.00
CA GLY A 73 4.22 5.98 1.61
C GLY A 73 4.63 6.37 0.20
N ALA A 74 5.07 5.45 -0.64
CA ALA A 74 5.33 5.73 -2.05
C ALA A 74 4.01 6.03 -2.79
N ASN A 75 4.05 6.93 -3.77
CA ASN A 75 2.91 7.20 -4.63
C ASN A 75 3.06 6.43 -5.95
N LEU A 76 2.28 5.38 -6.13
CA LEU A 76 2.27 4.50 -7.31
C LEU A 76 1.03 4.72 -8.21
N TYR A 77 0.28 5.79 -7.99
CA TYR A 77 -0.94 6.06 -8.76
C TYR A 77 -0.67 6.00 -10.27
N GLY A 78 -1.44 5.15 -10.99
CA GLY A 78 -1.29 4.97 -12.43
C GLY A 78 0.02 4.30 -12.89
N ALA A 79 0.88 3.84 -11.98
CA ALA A 79 2.08 3.10 -12.36
C ALA A 79 1.73 1.75 -13.01
N ASN A 80 2.49 1.36 -14.04
CA ASN A 80 2.31 0.05 -14.65
C ASN A 80 3.14 -1.00 -13.89
N LEU A 81 2.46 -1.87 -13.14
CA LEU A 81 3.04 -2.98 -12.37
C LEU A 81 2.81 -4.35 -13.03
N GLU A 82 2.33 -4.40 -14.26
CA GLU A 82 2.05 -5.65 -14.96
C GLU A 82 3.31 -6.54 -15.04
N GLY A 83 3.19 -7.80 -14.59
CA GLY A 83 4.30 -8.74 -14.55
C GLY A 83 5.41 -8.40 -13.54
N ALA A 84 5.28 -7.37 -12.73
CA ALA A 84 6.25 -7.03 -11.70
C ALA A 84 6.24 -8.04 -10.55
N TYR A 85 7.43 -8.34 -10.01
CA TYR A 85 7.58 -9.14 -8.80
C TYR A 85 7.48 -8.22 -7.59
N LEU A 86 6.31 -8.20 -6.94
CA LEU A 86 6.03 -7.30 -5.81
C LEU A 86 6.67 -7.78 -4.50
N PRO A 87 6.92 -6.88 -3.52
CA PRO A 87 7.22 -7.27 -2.15
C PRO A 87 6.00 -7.98 -1.54
N HIS A 88 6.21 -8.70 -0.44
CA HIS A 88 5.08 -9.23 0.33
C HIS A 88 4.34 -8.06 1.01
N PHE A 89 3.11 -7.80 0.58
CA PHE A 89 2.29 -6.67 1.08
C PHE A 89 0.95 -7.11 1.65
N GLN A 90 0.56 -8.37 1.42
CA GLN A 90 -0.71 -8.89 1.92
C GLN A 90 -0.69 -8.98 3.44
N ILE A 91 -1.51 -8.18 4.11
CA ILE A 91 -1.62 -8.10 5.57
C ILE A 91 -2.96 -8.63 6.08
N CYS A 92 -4.05 -8.38 5.36
CA CYS A 92 -5.33 -8.97 5.71
C CYS A 92 -5.44 -10.42 5.18
N PRO A 93 -6.13 -11.32 5.89
CA PRO A 93 -6.38 -12.67 5.40
C PRO A 93 -7.06 -12.67 4.03
N GLU A 94 -6.60 -13.52 3.13
CA GLU A 94 -7.19 -13.67 1.79
C GLU A 94 -8.51 -14.44 1.84
N GLU A 95 -8.63 -15.38 2.77
CA GLU A 95 -9.78 -16.25 2.94
C GLU A 95 -10.35 -16.19 4.37
N GLY A 96 -11.57 -16.65 4.54
CA GLY A 96 -12.26 -16.70 5.80
C GLY A 96 -12.68 -15.32 6.35
N SER A 97 -13.42 -15.35 7.44
CA SER A 97 -13.80 -14.13 8.16
C SER A 97 -12.72 -13.77 9.18
N PHE A 98 -12.50 -12.49 9.43
CA PHE A 98 -11.52 -12.03 10.42
C PHE A 98 -11.95 -10.74 11.11
N ILE A 99 -11.32 -10.46 12.25
CA ILE A 99 -11.52 -9.23 13.01
C ILE A 99 -10.57 -8.14 12.52
N ALA A 100 -11.11 -6.94 12.42
CA ALA A 100 -10.40 -5.74 12.01
C ALA A 100 -10.79 -4.53 12.89
N TRP A 101 -10.07 -3.42 12.77
CA TRP A 101 -10.28 -2.23 13.58
C TRP A 101 -10.30 -0.99 12.71
N LYS A 102 -11.17 -0.04 13.05
CA LYS A 102 -11.32 1.21 12.31
C LYS A 102 -11.42 2.40 13.25
N LYS A 103 -10.68 3.48 12.93
CA LYS A 103 -10.84 4.79 13.55
C LYS A 103 -12.15 5.42 13.12
N VAL A 104 -12.90 5.92 14.08
CA VAL A 104 -14.12 6.70 13.91
C VAL A 104 -14.06 7.94 14.79
N LYS A 105 -14.95 8.92 14.60
CA LYS A 105 -15.11 10.02 15.55
C LYS A 105 -15.58 9.45 16.88
N GLY A 106 -14.80 9.71 17.93
CA GLY A 106 -15.06 9.21 19.29
C GLY A 106 -14.32 7.94 19.68
N GLY A 107 -13.50 7.36 18.81
CA GLY A 107 -12.68 6.19 19.18
C GLY A 107 -12.40 5.21 18.06
N VAL A 108 -12.43 3.95 18.38
CA VAL A 108 -12.17 2.83 17.48
C VAL A 108 -13.32 1.82 17.55
N VAL A 109 -13.75 1.33 16.41
CA VAL A 109 -14.73 0.25 16.31
C VAL A 109 -14.07 -1.06 15.90
N LYS A 110 -14.60 -2.17 16.43
CA LYS A 110 -14.22 -3.52 16.06
C LYS A 110 -15.14 -4.01 14.96
N LEU A 111 -14.58 -4.51 13.90
CA LEU A 111 -15.26 -4.98 12.70
C LEU A 111 -15.05 -6.48 12.52
N LEU A 112 -16.05 -7.17 12.02
CA LEU A 112 -15.92 -8.46 11.35
C LEU A 112 -15.91 -8.19 9.85
N VAL A 113 -14.86 -8.58 9.16
CA VAL A 113 -14.84 -8.67 7.69
C VAL A 113 -15.27 -10.08 7.32
N PRO A 114 -16.46 -10.29 6.73
CA PRO A 114 -16.97 -11.61 6.40
C PRO A 114 -16.16 -12.30 5.29
N ALA A 115 -16.26 -13.63 5.20
CA ALA A 115 -15.51 -14.41 4.20
C ALA A 115 -15.84 -14.01 2.76
N GLU A 116 -17.08 -13.64 2.49
CA GLU A 116 -17.60 -13.24 1.18
C GLU A 116 -17.26 -11.80 0.78
N ALA A 117 -16.85 -10.95 1.74
CA ALA A 117 -16.48 -9.57 1.46
C ALA A 117 -15.15 -9.53 0.69
N LYS A 118 -15.12 -8.88 -0.47
CA LYS A 118 -13.85 -8.57 -1.15
C LYS A 118 -12.99 -7.70 -0.26
N ARG A 119 -11.70 -7.94 -0.28
CA ARG A 119 -10.74 -7.24 0.56
C ARG A 119 -9.41 -7.08 -0.15
N THR A 120 -8.66 -6.03 0.20
CA THR A 120 -7.32 -5.80 -0.32
C THR A 120 -6.44 -5.12 0.71
N SER A 121 -5.15 -5.44 0.67
CA SER A 121 -4.10 -4.72 1.38
C SER A 121 -3.48 -3.68 0.45
N SER A 122 -2.89 -2.62 1.00
CA SER A 122 -2.15 -1.65 0.23
C SER A 122 -0.69 -2.10 0.05
N LEU A 123 -0.14 -1.88 -1.14
CA LEU A 123 1.29 -2.10 -1.43
C LEU A 123 2.18 -1.06 -0.72
N VAL A 124 1.62 0.11 -0.41
CA VAL A 124 2.37 1.29 0.05
C VAL A 124 2.08 1.69 1.49
N GLY A 125 1.25 0.92 2.21
CA GLY A 125 0.89 1.22 3.60
C GLY A 125 0.29 0.04 4.35
N ARG A 126 -0.19 0.33 5.56
CA ARG A 126 -0.76 -0.68 6.48
C ARG A 126 -2.27 -0.68 6.49
N LYS A 127 -2.92 0.25 5.81
CA LYS A 127 -4.36 0.35 5.73
C LYS A 127 -4.92 -0.60 4.68
N CYS A 128 -5.85 -1.45 5.10
CA CYS A 128 -6.58 -2.36 4.23
C CYS A 128 -7.97 -1.82 3.90
N ARG A 129 -8.63 -2.40 2.91
CA ARG A 129 -9.99 -2.05 2.50
C ARG A 129 -10.85 -3.30 2.34
N ALA A 130 -12.14 -3.18 2.66
CA ALA A 130 -13.15 -4.20 2.37
C ALA A 130 -14.36 -3.61 1.64
N GLU A 131 -15.05 -4.46 0.89
CA GLU A 131 -16.30 -4.14 0.21
C GLU A 131 -17.43 -3.87 1.21
N PHE A 132 -17.43 -4.58 2.35
CA PHE A 132 -18.30 -4.32 3.49
C PHE A 132 -17.74 -4.96 4.76
N ALA A 133 -18.27 -4.55 5.90
CA ALA A 133 -17.92 -5.13 7.19
C ALA A 133 -19.09 -5.02 8.17
N VAL A 134 -19.14 -5.93 9.15
CA VAL A 134 -20.13 -5.90 10.24
C VAL A 134 -19.49 -5.27 11.48
N VAL A 135 -20.16 -4.32 12.09
CA VAL A 135 -19.69 -3.72 13.35
C VAL A 135 -19.98 -4.68 14.51
N ILE A 136 -18.95 -5.09 15.23
CA ILE A 136 -19.06 -6.00 16.39
C ILE A 136 -19.17 -5.21 17.69
N GLU A 137 -18.32 -4.18 17.84
CA GLU A 137 -18.17 -3.44 19.10
C GLU A 137 -17.77 -2.00 18.82
N GLY A 138 -18.17 -1.10 19.71
CA GLY A 138 -17.94 0.33 19.59
C GLY A 138 -18.95 1.01 18.65
N SER A 139 -18.97 2.33 18.68
CA SER A 139 -19.83 3.14 17.80
C SER A 139 -19.16 4.47 17.49
N GLY A 140 -19.60 5.08 16.40
CA GLY A 140 -19.11 6.39 15.99
C GLY A 140 -19.46 6.71 14.54
N ILE A 141 -19.00 7.88 14.10
CA ILE A 141 -19.19 8.36 12.72
C ILE A 141 -17.85 8.26 11.99
N SER A 142 -17.90 7.86 10.73
CA SER A 142 -16.72 7.83 9.85
C SER A 142 -15.95 9.14 9.89
N THR A 143 -14.64 9.07 10.08
CA THR A 143 -13.75 10.23 9.98
C THR A 143 -13.53 10.66 8.54
N HIS A 144 -13.83 9.78 7.56
CA HIS A 144 -13.58 10.03 6.15
C HIS A 144 -14.71 10.86 5.50
N ASP A 145 -15.97 10.40 5.61
CA ASP A 145 -17.11 11.04 4.96
C ASP A 145 -17.98 11.89 5.92
N GLY A 146 -17.76 11.73 7.22
CA GLY A 146 -18.52 12.42 8.27
C GLY A 146 -20.00 12.03 8.37
N LYS A 147 -20.42 10.95 7.71
CA LYS A 147 -21.84 10.53 7.59
C LYS A 147 -22.07 9.09 7.99
N THR A 148 -21.24 8.14 7.51
CA THR A 148 -21.43 6.72 7.78
C THR A 148 -21.38 6.45 9.27
N GLU A 149 -22.49 5.92 9.81
CA GLU A 149 -22.60 5.53 11.19
C GLU A 149 -22.17 4.07 11.40
N TYR A 150 -21.31 3.86 12.39
CA TYR A 150 -20.88 2.55 12.87
C TYR A 150 -21.60 2.26 14.19
N LYS A 151 -22.44 1.22 14.21
CA LYS A 151 -23.18 0.76 15.40
C LYS A 151 -23.12 -0.76 15.48
N PRO A 152 -22.99 -1.38 16.67
CA PRO A 152 -22.96 -2.83 16.82
C PRO A 152 -24.16 -3.51 16.13
N GLY A 153 -23.87 -4.61 15.40
CA GLY A 153 -24.85 -5.36 14.62
C GLY A 153 -25.17 -4.80 13.23
N VAL A 154 -24.67 -3.61 12.88
CA VAL A 154 -24.91 -3.01 11.56
C VAL A 154 -23.84 -3.44 10.57
N THR A 155 -24.26 -3.83 9.35
CA THR A 155 -23.36 -3.99 8.22
C THR A 155 -23.16 -2.64 7.53
N VAL A 156 -21.91 -2.24 7.36
CA VAL A 156 -21.51 -0.98 6.72
C VAL A 156 -20.97 -1.24 5.33
N TYR A 157 -21.38 -0.40 4.39
CA TYR A 157 -20.96 -0.43 2.99
C TYR A 157 -20.35 0.92 2.61
N PRO A 158 -19.30 0.95 1.79
CA PRO A 158 -18.84 2.18 1.16
C PRO A 158 -19.69 2.50 -0.08
N ASP A 159 -19.60 3.70 -0.61
CA ASP A 159 -20.23 4.06 -1.87
C ASP A 159 -19.70 3.21 -3.05
N LYS A 160 -18.41 2.86 -2.99
CA LYS A 160 -17.71 2.02 -3.97
C LYS A 160 -16.64 1.20 -3.25
N PHE A 161 -16.23 0.10 -3.88
CA PHE A 161 -15.03 -0.66 -3.49
C PHE A 161 -14.01 -0.59 -4.62
N ASP A 162 -12.78 -0.24 -4.27
CA ASP A 162 -11.63 -0.18 -5.17
C ASP A 162 -10.53 -1.09 -4.61
N ASP A 163 -10.11 -2.05 -5.40
CA ASP A 163 -9.07 -3.04 -5.05
C ASP A 163 -7.67 -2.67 -5.54
N ASP A 164 -7.48 -1.45 -6.05
CA ASP A 164 -6.18 -0.99 -6.53
C ASP A 164 -5.15 -0.93 -5.40
N ILE A 165 -4.25 -1.92 -5.38
CA ILE A 165 -3.19 -2.06 -4.36
C ILE A 165 -2.19 -0.89 -4.35
N ARG A 166 -2.10 -0.11 -5.44
CA ARG A 166 -1.18 1.04 -5.61
C ARG A 166 -1.62 2.25 -4.81
N VAL A 167 -2.89 2.30 -4.37
CA VAL A 167 -3.48 3.44 -3.66
C VAL A 167 -3.92 3.01 -2.28
N GLU A 168 -3.39 3.65 -1.23
CA GLU A 168 -3.77 3.32 0.14
C GLU A 168 -5.14 3.90 0.53
N CYS A 169 -5.42 5.13 0.14
CA CYS A 169 -6.65 5.85 0.50
C CYS A 169 -7.54 6.05 -0.73
N THR A 170 -8.31 5.03 -1.08
CA THR A 170 -9.35 5.07 -2.11
C THR A 170 -10.66 4.49 -1.56
N SER A 171 -11.65 4.20 -2.40
CA SER A 171 -12.99 3.76 -1.97
C SER A 171 -12.99 2.39 -1.31
N GLY A 172 -13.70 2.25 -0.20
CA GLY A 172 -13.81 1.01 0.57
C GLY A 172 -14.01 1.27 2.07
N ILE A 173 -14.36 0.24 2.82
CA ILE A 173 -14.33 0.28 4.27
C ILE A 173 -12.88 0.11 4.71
N HIS A 174 -12.20 1.21 5.03
CA HIS A 174 -10.82 1.20 5.51
C HIS A 174 -10.74 0.63 6.91
N PHE A 175 -9.74 -0.24 7.13
CA PHE A 175 -9.50 -0.86 8.43
C PHE A 175 -8.00 -1.17 8.64
N PHE A 176 -7.66 -1.51 9.87
CA PHE A 176 -6.36 -2.03 10.29
C PHE A 176 -6.53 -3.42 10.92
N ILE A 177 -5.47 -4.22 10.88
CA ILE A 177 -5.49 -5.57 11.46
C ILE A 177 -5.37 -5.52 12.97
N THR A 178 -4.71 -4.52 13.52
CA THR A 178 -4.58 -4.34 14.97
C THR A 178 -5.32 -3.10 15.47
N ARG A 179 -5.82 -3.19 16.69
CA ARG A 179 -6.45 -2.06 17.38
C ARG A 179 -5.48 -0.89 17.52
N LYS A 180 -4.23 -1.18 17.88
CA LYS A 180 -3.19 -0.16 18.06
C LYS A 180 -2.97 0.66 16.79
N GLU A 181 -2.87 0.04 15.61
CA GLU A 181 -2.75 0.75 14.33
C GLU A 181 -3.94 1.69 14.09
N ALA A 182 -5.16 1.24 14.42
CA ALA A 182 -6.35 2.09 14.29
C ALA A 182 -6.37 3.26 15.29
N GLU A 183 -5.84 3.09 16.50
CA GLU A 183 -5.75 4.15 17.52
C GLU A 183 -4.71 5.21 17.15
N GLU A 184 -3.57 4.79 16.62
CA GLU A 184 -2.45 5.66 16.22
C GLU A 184 -2.70 6.41 14.90
N TYR A 185 -3.65 5.97 14.10
CA TYR A 185 -4.06 6.60 12.84
C TYR A 185 -4.89 7.86 13.09
#